data_1a5fae1b29c6dc616e637a23c268eda0
#
_entry.id   1a5fae1b29c6dc616e637a23c268eda0
#
_cell.length_a   1.000
_cell.length_b   1.000
_cell.length_c   1.000
_cell.angle_alpha   90.00
_cell.angle_beta   90.00
_cell.angle_gamma   90.00
#
_symmetry.space_group_name_H-M   'P 1'
#
loop_
_entity.id
_entity.type
_entity.pdbx_description
1 polymer ?
#
loop_
_entity_poly.entity_id
_entity_poly.type
_entity_poly.pdbx_seq_one_letter_code
_entity_poly.pdbx_strand_id
1 'polypeptide(L)'
;MDILNYKVSGYIKTEDDFRQFIRDVNVIIKQSGHKKVLADCRSLEGFRPGVLGAIQVVEEAFSPEVRGKRIAIIEREENIGNMKHREIVALNRGYTLKYFIDPAEAEAWL
;
A
#
# COMPACT_ATOMS: atom_id res chain seq x y z
N MET A 1 -17.80 -9.22 6.47
CA MET A 1 -16.52 -9.61 5.92
C MET A 1 -15.43 -8.73 6.51
N ASP A 2 -14.32 -9.31 6.89
CA ASP A 2 -13.31 -8.65 7.72
C ASP A 2 -12.25 -7.96 6.87
N ILE A 3 -12.67 -6.94 6.14
CA ILE A 3 -11.79 -6.14 5.29
C ILE A 3 -11.81 -4.70 5.76
N LEU A 4 -10.63 -4.15 6.02
CA LEU A 4 -10.49 -2.72 6.25
C LEU A 4 -10.48 -2.00 4.90
N ASN A 5 -11.49 -1.17 4.67
CA ASN A 5 -11.50 -0.28 3.50
C ASN A 5 -10.92 1.06 3.89
N TYR A 6 -9.81 1.42 3.27
CA TYR A 6 -9.10 2.65 3.57
C TYR A 6 -8.91 3.48 2.30
N LYS A 7 -9.55 4.64 2.27
CA LYS A 7 -9.44 5.55 1.15
C LYS A 7 -8.42 6.64 1.46
N VAL A 8 -7.44 6.76 0.58
CA VAL A 8 -6.32 7.70 0.76
C VAL A 8 -6.47 8.85 -0.21
N SER A 9 -6.32 10.09 0.31
CA SER A 9 -6.32 11.29 -0.52
C SER A 9 -5.26 12.26 -0.01
N GLY A 10 -4.84 13.18 -0.87
CA GLY A 10 -3.88 14.20 -0.52
C GLY A 10 -2.77 14.34 -1.53
N TYR A 11 -1.77 15.14 -1.18
CA TYR A 11 -0.64 15.45 -2.05
C TYR A 11 0.67 15.19 -1.31
N ILE A 12 1.52 14.34 -1.88
CA ILE A 12 2.84 14.03 -1.35
C ILE A 12 3.87 14.89 -2.10
N LYS A 13 4.57 15.77 -1.38
CA LYS A 13 5.57 16.67 -1.98
C LYS A 13 6.96 16.08 -2.00
N THR A 14 7.36 15.39 -0.96
CA THR A 14 8.73 14.95 -0.74
C THR A 14 8.78 13.49 -0.29
N GLU A 15 9.99 12.94 -0.25
CA GLU A 15 10.21 11.61 0.31
C GLU A 15 9.82 11.54 1.78
N ASP A 16 10.09 12.60 2.55
CA ASP A 16 9.70 12.64 3.96
C ASP A 16 8.19 12.61 4.14
N ASP A 17 7.46 13.29 3.27
CA ASP A 17 5.99 13.21 3.26
C ASP A 17 5.52 11.79 2.98
N PHE A 18 6.19 11.10 2.06
CA PHE A 18 5.87 9.70 1.76
C PHE A 18 6.14 8.80 2.97
N ARG A 19 7.27 9.00 3.67
CA ARG A 19 7.57 8.26 4.91
C ARG A 19 6.49 8.45 5.95
N GLN A 20 6.09 9.69 6.15
CA GLN A 20 5.04 10.00 7.13
C GLN A 20 3.71 9.36 6.75
N PHE A 21 3.37 9.40 5.46
CA PHE A 21 2.18 8.73 4.96
C PHE A 21 2.20 7.23 5.27
N ILE A 22 3.30 6.55 5.02
CA ILE A 22 3.41 5.11 5.28
C ILE A 22 3.35 4.82 6.79
N ARG A 23 3.95 5.66 7.63
CA ARG A 23 3.84 5.52 9.09
C ARG A 23 2.40 5.64 9.55
N ASP A 24 1.67 6.60 9.01
CA ASP A 24 0.25 6.80 9.35
C ASP A 24 -0.59 5.60 8.92
N VAL A 25 -0.34 5.08 7.74
CA VAL A 25 -1.00 3.87 7.23
C VAL A 25 -0.73 2.67 8.15
N ASN A 26 0.52 2.51 8.59
CA ASN A 26 0.89 1.43 9.51
C ASN A 26 0.08 1.50 10.81
N VAL A 27 -0.05 2.68 11.39
CA VAL A 27 -0.82 2.87 12.62
C VAL A 27 -2.29 2.49 12.42
N ILE A 28 -2.88 2.96 11.33
CA ILE A 28 -4.28 2.68 11.01
C ILE A 28 -4.54 1.19 10.83
N ILE A 29 -3.71 0.53 10.04
CA ILE A 29 -3.84 -0.90 9.78
C ILE A 29 -3.64 -1.70 11.06
N LYS A 30 -2.62 -1.37 11.83
CA LYS A 30 -2.31 -2.06 13.08
C LYS A 30 -3.46 -1.94 14.09
N GLN A 31 -4.02 -0.74 14.25
CA GLN A 31 -5.10 -0.50 15.20
C GLN A 31 -6.43 -1.10 14.77
N SER A 32 -6.64 -1.31 13.48
CA SER A 32 -7.90 -1.84 12.95
C SER A 32 -8.17 -3.28 13.38
N GLY A 33 -7.12 -4.07 13.58
CA GLY A 33 -7.26 -5.50 13.89
C GLY A 33 -7.68 -6.37 12.70
N HIS A 34 -7.94 -5.78 11.55
CA HIS A 34 -8.31 -6.53 10.35
C HIS A 34 -7.12 -7.26 9.75
N LYS A 35 -7.37 -8.43 9.15
CA LYS A 35 -6.33 -9.22 8.48
C LYS A 35 -6.19 -8.88 7.01
N LYS A 36 -7.23 -8.31 6.42
CA LYS A 36 -7.30 -7.95 5.01
C LYS A 36 -7.52 -6.45 4.89
N VAL A 37 -6.79 -5.81 3.98
CA VAL A 37 -6.84 -4.36 3.79
C VAL A 37 -7.04 -4.05 2.32
N LEU A 38 -8.00 -3.16 2.04
CA LEU A 38 -8.21 -2.60 0.71
C LEU A 38 -7.88 -1.11 0.80
N ALA A 39 -6.75 -0.72 0.22
CA ALA A 39 -6.31 0.67 0.23
C ALA A 39 -6.55 1.31 -1.14
N ASP A 40 -7.46 2.27 -1.20
CA ASP A 40 -7.75 3.00 -2.44
C ASP A 40 -6.89 4.26 -2.50
N CYS A 41 -5.84 4.22 -3.33
CA CYS A 41 -4.89 5.31 -3.49
C CYS A 41 -5.13 6.14 -4.75
N ARG A 42 -6.29 6.02 -5.40
CA ARG A 42 -6.57 6.74 -6.64
C ARG A 42 -6.63 8.25 -6.46
N SER A 43 -6.93 8.73 -5.27
CA SER A 43 -6.99 10.16 -4.95
C SER A 43 -5.71 10.71 -4.35
N LEU A 44 -4.66 9.90 -4.27
CA LEU A 44 -3.36 10.30 -3.78
C LEU A 44 -2.51 10.80 -4.93
N GLU A 45 -2.00 12.04 -4.82
CA GLU A 45 -1.24 12.69 -5.87
C GLU A 45 0.16 13.10 -5.40
N GLY A 46 1.01 13.43 -6.36
CA GLY A 46 2.35 13.96 -6.09
C GLY A 46 3.45 12.94 -6.23
N PHE A 47 4.48 13.10 -5.41
CA PHE A 47 5.70 12.31 -5.48
C PHE A 47 5.45 10.84 -5.15
N ARG A 48 6.04 9.98 -5.97
CA ARG A 48 6.11 8.53 -5.73
C ARG A 48 7.56 8.11 -5.82
N PRO A 49 8.13 7.48 -4.78
CA PRO A 49 9.50 6.97 -4.86
C PRO A 49 9.60 5.81 -5.86
N GLY A 50 10.80 5.57 -6.36
CA GLY A 50 11.07 4.37 -7.15
C GLY A 50 10.86 3.09 -6.33
N VAL A 51 10.93 1.93 -7.00
CA VAL A 51 10.61 0.63 -6.37
C VAL A 51 11.43 0.38 -5.12
N LEU A 52 12.76 0.54 -5.21
CA LEU A 52 13.63 0.26 -4.06
C LEU A 52 13.42 1.26 -2.93
N GLY A 53 13.23 2.54 -3.26
CA GLY A 53 12.95 3.56 -2.25
C GLY A 53 11.63 3.32 -1.53
N ALA A 54 10.60 2.93 -2.27
CA ALA A 54 9.30 2.63 -1.69
C ALA A 54 9.36 1.45 -0.73
N ILE A 55 10.02 0.36 -1.13
CA ILE A 55 10.10 -0.83 -0.28
C ILE A 55 10.95 -0.58 0.96
N GLN A 56 11.99 0.23 0.84
CA GLN A 56 12.82 0.61 1.97
C GLN A 56 11.99 1.36 3.02
N VAL A 57 11.16 2.30 2.60
CA VAL A 57 10.28 3.03 3.51
C VAL A 57 9.27 2.09 4.17
N VAL A 58 8.70 1.17 3.40
CA VAL A 58 7.75 0.17 3.94
C VAL A 58 8.43 -0.71 4.99
N GLU A 59 9.65 -1.18 4.73
CA GLU A 59 10.39 -2.00 5.70
C GLU A 59 10.68 -1.25 6.99
N GLU A 60 10.99 0.04 6.92
CA GLU A 60 11.25 0.86 8.10
C GLU A 60 9.98 1.14 8.89
N ALA A 61 8.86 1.34 8.21
CA ALA A 61 7.63 1.83 8.82
C ALA A 61 6.64 0.76 9.24
N PHE A 62 6.59 -0.38 8.52
CA PHE A 62 5.59 -1.41 8.80
C PHE A 62 6.04 -2.30 9.95
N SER A 63 5.14 -2.44 10.92
CA SER A 63 5.33 -3.34 12.06
C SER A 63 5.17 -4.81 11.61
N PRO A 64 5.67 -5.78 12.41
CA PRO A 64 5.49 -7.20 12.09
C PRO A 64 4.03 -7.60 11.93
N GLU A 65 3.11 -7.00 12.68
CA GLU A 65 1.68 -7.30 12.57
C GLU A 65 1.12 -6.91 11.21
N VAL A 66 1.56 -5.78 10.66
CA VAL A 66 1.10 -5.30 9.34
C VAL A 66 1.70 -6.15 8.24
N ARG A 67 2.94 -6.59 8.41
CA ARG A 67 3.63 -7.45 7.44
C ARG A 67 2.88 -8.76 7.15
N GLY A 68 2.21 -9.31 8.14
CA GLY A 68 1.45 -10.54 8.00
C GLY A 68 0.08 -10.38 7.36
N LYS A 69 -0.33 -9.17 7.04
CA LYS A 69 -1.66 -8.91 6.49
C LYS A 69 -1.68 -8.97 4.97
N ARG A 70 -2.87 -9.22 4.45
CA ARG A 70 -3.11 -9.26 3.00
C ARG A 70 -3.60 -7.88 2.57
N ILE A 71 -2.85 -7.21 1.68
CA ILE A 71 -3.09 -5.83 1.31
C ILE A 71 -3.31 -5.71 -0.19
N ALA A 72 -4.49 -5.24 -0.59
CA ALA A 72 -4.78 -4.86 -1.96
C ALA A 72 -4.71 -3.35 -2.08
N ILE A 73 -3.99 -2.86 -3.08
CA ILE A 73 -3.84 -1.43 -3.33
C ILE A 73 -4.47 -1.10 -4.67
N ILE A 74 -5.42 -0.17 -4.68
CA ILE A 74 -6.02 0.31 -5.92
C ILE A 74 -5.30 1.58 -6.35
N GLU A 75 -4.79 1.59 -7.58
CA GLU A 75 -4.06 2.72 -8.12
C GLU A 75 -4.65 3.13 -9.47
N ARG A 76 -4.35 4.34 -9.92
CA ARG A 76 -4.74 4.79 -11.26
C ARG A 76 -3.86 4.12 -12.30
N GLU A 77 -4.43 3.90 -13.50
CA GLU A 77 -3.72 3.26 -14.60
C GLU A 77 -2.38 3.93 -14.91
N GLU A 78 -2.34 5.25 -14.85
CA GLU A 78 -1.11 6.03 -15.12
C GLU A 78 0.02 5.75 -14.12
N ASN A 79 -0.28 5.20 -12.95
CA ASN A 79 0.69 4.86 -11.92
C ASN A 79 1.03 3.38 -11.86
N ILE A 80 0.50 2.57 -12.78
CA ILE A 80 0.63 1.11 -12.72
C ILE A 80 1.95 0.60 -13.29
N GLY A 81 2.72 1.46 -13.99
CA GLY A 81 3.89 1.04 -14.77
C GLY A 81 4.88 0.15 -14.06
N ASN A 82 5.17 0.42 -12.78
CA ASN A 82 6.12 -0.36 -11.99
C ASN A 82 5.45 -1.28 -10.96
N MET A 83 4.14 -1.44 -11.02
CA MET A 83 3.39 -2.14 -9.97
C MET A 83 3.73 -3.62 -9.88
N LYS A 84 3.90 -4.28 -11.03
CA LYS A 84 4.31 -5.69 -11.06
C LYS A 84 5.66 -5.90 -10.40
N HIS A 85 6.61 -5.01 -10.67
CA HIS A 85 7.93 -5.08 -10.05
C HIS A 85 7.85 -4.85 -8.55
N ARG A 86 7.03 -3.89 -8.11
CA ARG A 86 6.81 -3.64 -6.68
C ARG A 86 6.22 -4.85 -5.97
N GLU A 87 5.26 -5.53 -6.60
CA GLU A 87 4.67 -6.75 -6.06
C GLU A 87 5.72 -7.85 -5.84
N ILE A 88 6.58 -8.06 -6.83
CA ILE A 88 7.62 -9.08 -6.76
C ILE A 88 8.62 -8.76 -5.65
N VAL A 89 9.08 -7.52 -5.58
CA VAL A 89 10.04 -7.10 -4.54
C VAL A 89 9.41 -7.23 -3.15
N ALA A 90 8.16 -6.83 -2.99
CA ALA A 90 7.45 -6.94 -1.72
C ALA A 90 7.27 -8.39 -1.30
N LEU A 91 6.88 -9.26 -2.23
CA LEU A 91 6.70 -10.69 -1.97
C LEU A 91 8.02 -11.32 -1.51
N ASN A 92 9.13 -10.99 -2.16
CA ASN A 92 10.44 -11.50 -1.78
C ASN A 92 10.89 -11.06 -0.40
N ARG A 93 10.25 -10.04 0.17
CA ARG A 93 10.55 -9.51 1.50
C ARG A 93 9.49 -9.85 2.54
N GLY A 94 8.59 -10.78 2.18
CA GLY A 94 7.60 -11.31 3.11
C GLY A 94 6.31 -10.53 3.22
N TYR A 95 6.04 -9.61 2.30
CA TYR A 95 4.77 -8.89 2.26
C TYR A 95 3.80 -9.55 1.29
N THR A 96 2.53 -9.59 1.64
CA THR A 96 1.47 -10.06 0.75
C THR A 96 0.66 -8.86 0.31
N LEU A 97 1.13 -8.20 -0.75
CA LEU A 97 0.43 -7.05 -1.32
C LEU A 97 0.36 -7.14 -2.83
N LYS A 98 -0.71 -6.61 -3.39
CA LYS A 98 -0.94 -6.61 -4.82
C LYS A 98 -1.63 -5.32 -5.26
N TYR A 99 -1.29 -4.86 -6.45
CA TYR A 99 -1.84 -3.63 -7.04
C TYR A 99 -2.91 -3.95 -8.06
N PHE A 100 -3.94 -3.11 -8.08
CA PHE A 100 -5.09 -3.26 -8.97
C PHE A 100 -5.51 -1.91 -9.53
N ILE A 101 -6.10 -1.92 -10.70
CA ILE A 101 -6.79 -0.76 -11.26
C ILE A 101 -8.27 -0.84 -10.92
N ASP A 102 -8.84 -2.04 -10.98
CA ASP A 102 -10.27 -2.28 -10.76
C ASP A 102 -10.55 -2.68 -9.31
N PRO A 103 -11.39 -1.91 -8.58
CA PRO A 103 -11.77 -2.26 -7.20
C PRO A 103 -12.40 -3.64 -7.06
N ALA A 104 -13.19 -4.08 -8.02
CA ALA A 104 -13.84 -5.40 -7.96
C ALA A 104 -12.82 -6.53 -8.00
N GLU A 105 -11.79 -6.40 -8.84
CA GLU A 105 -10.69 -7.38 -8.87
C GLU A 105 -9.91 -7.39 -7.57
N ALA A 106 -9.69 -6.22 -6.97
CA ALA A 106 -9.01 -6.11 -5.68
C ALA A 106 -9.76 -6.84 -4.58
N GLU A 107 -11.07 -6.64 -4.50
CA GLU A 107 -11.91 -7.32 -3.51
C GLU A 107 -11.92 -8.82 -3.73
N ALA A 108 -12.00 -9.26 -4.98
CA ALA A 108 -12.00 -10.68 -5.32
C ALA A 108 -10.69 -11.37 -4.91
N TRP A 109 -9.57 -10.66 -5.00
CA TRP A 109 -8.27 -11.20 -4.59
C TRP A 109 -8.15 -11.34 -3.07
N LEU A 110 -8.77 -10.45 -2.33
CA LEU A 110 -8.80 -10.51 -0.87
C LEU A 110 -9.68 -11.67 -0.39
#